data_a81d13a3ae253546b43b8967cb43e1ee
#
_entry.id   a81d13a3ae253546b43b8967cb43e1ee
#
_cell.length_a   1.000
_cell.length_b   1.000
_cell.length_c   1.000
_cell.angle_alpha   90.00
_cell.angle_beta   90.00
_cell.angle_gamma   90.00
#
_symmetry.space_group_name_H-M   'P 1'
#
loop_
_entity.id
_entity.type
_entity.pdbx_description
1 polymer ?
#
loop_
_entity_poly.entity_id
_entity_poly.type
_entity_poly.pdbx_seq_one_letter_code
_entity_poly.pdbx_strand_id
1 'polypeptide(L)'
;MNCVTCHQKVAQSTTAADNNLPDAAVCASCHKPGEVSVKAPDRRTVDKFNHSVHTKLGNLAPAFRGAITAGTWLGTKAEGTARAAHLDSKNACAACHQGIEQSVAVAEKSSHFPHMADCLTCHTKIDPPFTCEQCHAEPAKLLPATHTPGYIDRHNRFKDKLERETCTVCHGRDFRCLGCH
;
A
#
# COMPACT_ATOMS: atom_id res chain seq x y z
N MET A 1 -5.20 21.36 2.90
CA MET A 1 -5.65 21.43 1.48
C MET A 1 -6.51 20.20 1.21
N ASN A 2 -7.60 20.33 0.45
CA ASN A 2 -8.44 19.17 0.12
C ASN A 2 -7.88 18.48 -1.14
N CYS A 3 -7.51 17.21 -1.05
CA CYS A 3 -6.89 16.45 -2.15
C CYS A 3 -7.78 16.40 -3.40
N VAL A 4 -9.10 16.29 -3.23
CA VAL A 4 -10.05 16.23 -4.36
C VAL A 4 -10.16 17.53 -5.15
N THR A 5 -9.67 18.65 -4.63
CA THR A 5 -9.60 19.91 -5.41
C THR A 5 -8.65 19.75 -6.61
N CYS A 6 -7.57 18.99 -6.43
CA CYS A 6 -6.63 18.70 -7.50
C CYS A 6 -6.92 17.33 -8.15
N HIS A 7 -7.20 16.31 -7.37
CA HIS A 7 -7.45 14.93 -7.82
C HIS A 7 -8.95 14.69 -8.06
N GLN A 8 -9.56 15.46 -8.96
CA GLN A 8 -11.02 15.49 -9.15
C GLN A 8 -11.62 14.16 -9.64
N LYS A 9 -10.83 13.36 -10.36
CA LYS A 9 -11.28 12.10 -10.98
C LYS A 9 -11.25 10.90 -10.01
N VAL A 10 -10.59 11.03 -8.86
CA VAL A 10 -10.34 9.90 -7.95
C VAL A 10 -11.62 9.21 -7.45
N ALA A 11 -12.70 10.00 -7.23
CA ALA A 11 -13.97 9.45 -6.76
C ALA A 11 -14.72 8.59 -7.79
N GLN A 12 -14.38 8.71 -9.08
CA GLN A 12 -14.96 7.92 -10.17
C GLN A 12 -13.99 6.83 -10.65
N SER A 13 -12.75 6.81 -10.19
CA SER A 13 -11.73 5.85 -10.60
C SER A 13 -12.09 4.45 -10.14
N THR A 14 -12.18 3.52 -11.09
CA THR A 14 -12.58 2.13 -10.86
C THR A 14 -11.44 1.13 -11.06
N THR A 15 -10.33 1.56 -11.64
CA THR A 15 -9.14 0.73 -11.81
C THR A 15 -7.88 1.46 -11.37
N ALA A 16 -6.84 0.72 -11.01
CA ALA A 16 -5.53 1.30 -10.70
C ALA A 16 -4.87 1.95 -11.94
N ALA A 17 -5.34 1.59 -13.13
CA ALA A 17 -4.85 2.13 -14.41
C ALA A 17 -5.40 3.52 -14.73
N ASP A 18 -6.46 3.94 -14.04
CA ASP A 18 -7.07 5.26 -14.28
C ASP A 18 -6.08 6.38 -13.97
N ASN A 19 -6.06 7.40 -14.84
CA ASN A 19 -5.25 8.57 -14.61
C ASN A 19 -5.91 9.49 -13.57
N ASN A 20 -5.46 9.39 -12.34
CA ASN A 20 -5.91 10.20 -11.21
C ASN A 20 -5.02 11.43 -10.94
N LEU A 21 -4.05 11.71 -11.80
CA LEU A 21 -3.24 12.92 -11.69
C LEU A 21 -4.09 14.16 -11.96
N PRO A 22 -3.78 15.30 -11.34
CA PRO A 22 -4.43 16.57 -11.65
C PRO A 22 -4.24 16.97 -13.11
N ASP A 23 -5.27 17.52 -13.72
CA ASP A 23 -5.12 18.13 -15.04
C ASP A 23 -4.22 19.36 -14.96
N ALA A 24 -3.44 19.62 -16.02
CA ALA A 24 -2.52 20.76 -16.07
C ALA A 24 -3.20 22.10 -15.79
N ALA A 25 -4.46 22.26 -16.21
CA ALA A 25 -5.26 23.44 -15.95
C ALA A 25 -5.45 23.73 -14.45
N VAL A 26 -5.50 22.69 -13.61
CA VAL A 26 -5.61 22.84 -12.14
C VAL A 26 -4.32 23.46 -11.59
N CYS A 27 -3.17 23.04 -12.09
CA CYS A 27 -1.88 23.60 -11.68
C CYS A 27 -1.72 25.05 -12.17
N ALA A 28 -2.19 25.36 -13.37
CA ALA A 28 -2.09 26.69 -13.99
C ALA A 28 -2.87 27.80 -13.24
N SER A 29 -3.77 27.43 -12.34
CA SER A 29 -4.44 28.42 -11.46
C SER A 29 -3.50 29.11 -10.48
N CYS A 30 -2.33 28.49 -10.16
CA CYS A 30 -1.35 29.00 -9.21
C CYS A 30 0.09 29.02 -9.76
N HIS A 31 0.40 28.20 -10.76
CA HIS A 31 1.72 28.05 -11.35
C HIS A 31 1.77 28.49 -12.81
N LYS A 32 2.91 29.03 -13.22
CA LYS A 32 3.14 29.33 -14.64
C LYS A 32 3.32 28.04 -15.44
N PRO A 33 2.97 28.03 -16.74
CA PRO A 33 3.19 26.88 -17.59
C PRO A 33 4.66 26.41 -17.54
N GLY A 34 4.86 25.12 -17.28
CA GLY A 34 6.19 24.50 -17.20
C GLY A 34 6.88 24.54 -15.83
N GLU A 35 6.36 25.28 -14.85
CA GLU A 35 6.93 25.28 -13.48
C GLU A 35 6.67 23.98 -12.73
N VAL A 36 5.59 23.27 -13.04
CA VAL A 36 5.24 22.00 -12.42
C VAL A 36 5.17 20.92 -13.48
N SER A 37 5.98 19.89 -13.31
CA SER A 37 5.92 18.69 -14.11
C SER A 37 5.56 17.52 -13.19
N VAL A 38 4.46 16.84 -13.51
CA VAL A 38 4.01 15.65 -12.78
C VAL A 38 4.09 14.46 -13.72
N LYS A 39 4.94 13.49 -13.35
CA LYS A 39 5.02 12.21 -14.06
C LYS A 39 4.34 11.13 -13.21
N ALA A 40 3.50 10.33 -13.84
CA ALA A 40 2.94 9.17 -13.17
C ALA A 40 4.06 8.18 -12.79
N PRO A 41 3.97 7.52 -11.63
CA PRO A 41 4.92 6.47 -11.26
C PRO A 41 4.96 5.40 -12.35
N ASP A 42 6.16 5.02 -12.77
CA ASP A 42 6.34 4.01 -13.83
C ASP A 42 6.00 2.59 -13.36
N ARG A 43 5.93 2.38 -12.06
CA ARG A 43 5.73 1.06 -11.48
C ARG A 43 4.40 0.97 -10.75
N ARG A 44 3.50 0.15 -11.29
CA ARG A 44 2.27 -0.26 -10.64
C ARG A 44 2.45 -1.69 -10.14
N THR A 45 2.18 -1.90 -8.87
CA THR A 45 2.20 -3.24 -8.27
C THR A 45 0.80 -3.76 -8.01
N VAL A 46 -0.21 -2.90 -8.04
CA VAL A 46 -1.63 -3.24 -7.87
C VAL A 46 -2.36 -2.86 -9.15
N ASP A 47 -3.06 -3.82 -9.75
CA ASP A 47 -3.80 -3.63 -11.01
C ASP A 47 -5.30 -3.49 -10.77
N LYS A 48 -5.83 -4.22 -9.80
CA LYS A 48 -7.27 -4.29 -9.51
C LYS A 48 -7.61 -3.50 -8.24
N PHE A 49 -7.47 -2.17 -8.32
CA PHE A 49 -7.84 -1.29 -7.22
C PHE A 49 -8.93 -0.31 -7.65
N ASN A 50 -9.92 -0.08 -6.79
CA ASN A 50 -11.07 0.77 -7.06
C ASN A 50 -11.18 1.90 -6.04
N HIS A 51 -10.70 3.10 -6.40
CA HIS A 51 -10.82 4.28 -5.54
C HIS A 51 -12.29 4.64 -5.24
N SER A 52 -13.18 4.51 -6.25
CA SER A 52 -14.60 4.86 -6.08
C SER A 52 -15.28 4.08 -4.97
N VAL A 53 -14.89 2.83 -4.74
CA VAL A 53 -15.38 2.03 -3.60
C VAL A 53 -14.73 2.50 -2.31
N HIS A 54 -13.39 2.60 -2.27
CA HIS A 54 -12.65 2.88 -1.04
C HIS A 54 -12.90 4.29 -0.49
N THR A 55 -13.07 5.29 -1.36
CA THR A 55 -13.36 6.67 -0.92
C THR A 55 -14.72 6.80 -0.22
N LYS A 56 -15.68 5.91 -0.51
CA LYS A 56 -16.99 5.86 0.16
C LYS A 56 -16.92 5.30 1.58
N LEU A 57 -15.84 4.60 1.94
CA LEU A 57 -15.63 4.06 3.28
C LEU A 57 -15.19 5.13 4.30
N GLY A 58 -14.88 6.33 3.84
CA GLY A 58 -14.42 7.42 4.68
C GLY A 58 -12.97 7.26 5.14
N ASN A 59 -12.66 7.76 6.34
CA ASN A 59 -11.31 7.71 6.88
C ASN A 59 -11.00 6.34 7.49
N LEU A 60 -10.09 5.59 6.89
CA LEU A 60 -9.66 4.25 7.32
C LEU A 60 -8.54 4.28 8.38
N ALA A 61 -8.01 5.44 8.75
CA ALA A 61 -6.93 5.56 9.74
C ALA A 61 -7.26 4.89 11.09
N PRO A 62 -8.49 5.00 11.64
CA PRO A 62 -8.85 4.29 12.87
C PRO A 62 -8.76 2.77 12.75
N ALA A 63 -9.14 2.20 11.60
CA ALA A 63 -9.06 0.76 11.36
C ALA A 63 -7.61 0.28 11.30
N PHE A 64 -6.76 1.00 10.59
CA PHE A 64 -5.32 0.68 10.52
C PHE A 64 -4.65 0.83 11.89
N ARG A 65 -4.92 1.91 12.61
CA ARG A 65 -4.41 2.10 13.97
C ARG A 65 -4.86 0.96 14.90
N GLY A 66 -6.13 0.59 14.85
CA GLY A 66 -6.66 -0.52 15.63
C GLY A 66 -5.94 -1.84 15.34
N ALA A 67 -5.69 -2.15 14.06
CA ALA A 67 -4.97 -3.35 13.65
C ALA A 67 -3.50 -3.34 14.13
N ILE A 68 -2.82 -2.20 14.05
CA ILE A 68 -1.44 -2.03 14.55
C ILE A 68 -1.40 -2.23 16.06
N THR A 69 -2.28 -1.57 16.80
CA THR A 69 -2.36 -1.67 18.27
C THR A 69 -2.69 -3.08 18.73
N ALA A 70 -3.63 -3.75 18.04
CA ALA A 70 -3.99 -5.14 18.32
C ALA A 70 -2.95 -6.16 17.85
N GLY A 71 -1.91 -5.72 17.16
CA GLY A 71 -0.89 -6.60 16.59
C GLY A 71 -1.40 -7.49 15.45
N THR A 72 -2.50 -7.14 14.78
CA THR A 72 -3.07 -7.89 13.65
C THR A 72 -2.67 -7.34 12.28
N TRP A 73 -2.05 -6.18 12.24
CA TRP A 73 -1.50 -5.60 11.02
C TRP A 73 -0.31 -6.44 10.50
N LEU A 74 -0.33 -6.85 9.23
CA LEU A 74 0.58 -7.85 8.65
C LEU A 74 1.90 -7.26 8.14
N GLY A 75 2.54 -6.42 8.90
CA GLY A 75 3.89 -5.92 8.66
C GLY A 75 4.77 -6.10 9.87
N THR A 76 6.01 -5.68 9.78
CA THR A 76 6.94 -5.69 10.92
C THR A 76 6.49 -4.68 11.98
N LYS A 77 6.91 -4.89 13.22
CA LYS A 77 6.63 -3.96 14.31
C LYS A 77 7.18 -2.56 14.03
N ALA A 78 8.37 -2.48 13.43
CA ALA A 78 8.99 -1.20 13.06
C ALA A 78 8.17 -0.45 12.00
N GLU A 79 7.71 -1.15 10.96
CA GLU A 79 6.83 -0.58 9.94
C GLU A 79 5.50 -0.13 10.54
N GLY A 80 4.90 -0.94 11.41
CA GLY A 80 3.65 -0.59 12.10
C GLY A 80 3.80 0.67 12.94
N THR A 81 4.92 0.84 13.65
CA THR A 81 5.21 2.05 14.44
C THR A 81 5.37 3.27 13.55
N ALA A 82 6.15 3.16 12.48
CA ALA A 82 6.32 4.23 11.49
C ALA A 82 4.98 4.58 10.83
N ARG A 83 4.18 3.57 10.50
CA ARG A 83 2.84 3.73 9.92
C ARG A 83 1.89 4.48 10.84
N ALA A 84 1.88 4.15 12.13
CA ALA A 84 1.02 4.76 13.13
C ALA A 84 1.25 6.27 13.25
N ALA A 85 2.48 6.74 13.07
CA ALA A 85 2.83 8.17 13.13
C ALA A 85 2.14 9.01 12.03
N HIS A 86 1.69 8.39 10.94
CA HIS A 86 1.01 9.07 9.82
C HIS A 86 -0.52 8.91 9.85
N LEU A 87 -1.09 8.29 10.89
CA LEU A 87 -2.53 8.01 10.97
C LEU A 87 -3.34 9.07 11.75
N ASP A 88 -2.73 10.20 12.11
CA ASP A 88 -3.42 11.28 12.84
C ASP A 88 -4.11 12.30 11.94
N SER A 89 -3.91 12.20 10.62
CA SER A 89 -4.54 13.09 9.67
C SER A 89 -6.07 12.96 9.68
N LYS A 90 -6.74 14.12 9.64
CA LYS A 90 -8.19 14.20 9.41
C LYS A 90 -8.57 13.94 7.96
N ASN A 91 -7.59 13.94 7.06
CA ASN A 91 -7.79 13.71 5.64
C ASN A 91 -7.85 12.18 5.37
N ALA A 92 -8.98 11.71 4.88
CA ALA A 92 -9.19 10.28 4.58
C ALA A 92 -8.17 9.72 3.58
N CYS A 93 -7.70 10.54 2.63
CA CYS A 93 -6.71 10.12 1.63
C CYS A 93 -5.35 9.81 2.27
N ALA A 94 -4.95 10.57 3.30
CA ALA A 94 -3.69 10.36 4.00
C ALA A 94 -3.63 9.04 4.78
N ALA A 95 -4.79 8.43 5.06
CA ALA A 95 -4.83 7.10 5.63
C ALA A 95 -4.14 6.07 4.73
N CYS A 96 -4.25 6.18 3.43
CA CYS A 96 -3.61 5.29 2.45
C CYS A 96 -2.33 5.91 1.86
N HIS A 97 -2.33 7.23 1.59
CA HIS A 97 -1.21 7.96 1.01
C HIS A 97 -0.36 8.63 2.10
N GLN A 98 0.51 7.84 2.72
CA GLN A 98 1.31 8.27 3.87
C GLN A 98 2.26 9.41 3.54
N GLY A 99 2.40 10.36 4.46
CA GLY A 99 3.39 11.43 4.36
C GLY A 99 3.16 12.41 3.22
N ILE A 100 2.06 12.29 2.47
CA ILE A 100 1.78 13.17 1.35
C ILE A 100 1.52 14.61 1.81
N GLU A 101 0.96 14.79 3.00
CA GLU A 101 0.66 16.11 3.55
C GLU A 101 1.93 16.86 3.99
N GLN A 102 3.00 16.14 4.30
CA GLN A 102 4.30 16.67 4.69
C GLN A 102 5.25 16.80 3.49
N SER A 103 4.86 16.30 2.33
CA SER A 103 5.68 16.37 1.13
C SER A 103 5.71 17.79 0.58
N VAL A 104 6.91 18.30 0.35
CA VAL A 104 7.14 19.63 -0.26
C VAL A 104 7.46 19.55 -1.75
N ALA A 105 7.53 18.34 -2.29
CA ALA A 105 7.81 18.08 -3.69
C ALA A 105 6.91 16.98 -4.21
N VAL A 106 6.47 17.12 -5.46
CA VAL A 106 5.83 16.02 -6.20
C VAL A 106 6.94 15.05 -6.59
N ALA A 107 7.21 14.09 -5.72
CA ALA A 107 8.25 13.09 -5.95
C ALA A 107 7.62 11.74 -6.26
N GLU A 108 8.22 11.02 -7.19
CA GLU A 108 7.90 9.63 -7.53
C GLU A 108 8.34 8.69 -6.39
N LYS A 109 7.81 8.87 -5.18
CA LYS A 109 8.19 8.01 -4.07
C LYS A 109 7.10 6.98 -3.83
N SER A 110 7.47 5.72 -4.01
CA SER A 110 6.64 4.58 -3.60
C SER A 110 6.22 4.62 -2.12
N SER A 111 6.92 5.40 -1.29
CA SER A 111 6.61 5.63 0.12
C SER A 111 5.25 6.30 0.38
N HIS A 112 4.68 6.99 -0.63
CA HIS A 112 3.35 7.60 -0.50
C HIS A 112 2.20 6.69 -0.93
N PHE A 113 2.50 5.48 -1.38
CA PHE A 113 1.47 4.49 -1.71
C PHE A 113 1.13 3.61 -0.50
N PRO A 114 -0.11 3.07 -0.43
CA PRO A 114 -0.51 2.18 0.65
C PRO A 114 0.36 0.92 0.68
N HIS A 115 0.63 0.42 1.87
CA HIS A 115 1.27 -0.86 2.07
C HIS A 115 0.26 -2.00 1.85
N MET A 116 0.72 -3.14 1.35
CA MET A 116 -0.13 -4.32 1.22
C MET A 116 -0.78 -4.71 2.56
N ALA A 117 -0.09 -4.54 3.68
CA ALA A 117 -0.61 -4.80 5.01
C ALA A 117 -1.81 -3.92 5.39
N ASP A 118 -1.91 -2.69 4.84
CA ASP A 118 -3.08 -1.83 5.02
C ASP A 118 -4.31 -2.46 4.35
N CYS A 119 -4.16 -2.93 3.12
CA CYS A 119 -5.23 -3.61 2.38
C CYS A 119 -5.70 -4.87 3.12
N LEU A 120 -4.75 -5.67 3.59
CA LEU A 120 -5.00 -6.93 4.29
C LEU A 120 -5.64 -6.73 5.67
N THR A 121 -5.64 -5.54 6.23
CA THR A 121 -6.38 -5.23 7.47
C THR A 121 -7.87 -5.58 7.35
N CYS A 122 -8.43 -5.40 6.16
CA CYS A 122 -9.83 -5.70 5.85
C CYS A 122 -9.99 -6.93 4.95
N HIS A 123 -9.21 -7.02 3.87
CA HIS A 123 -9.39 -8.05 2.83
C HIS A 123 -9.17 -9.47 3.33
N THR A 124 -8.34 -9.70 4.34
CA THR A 124 -8.24 -11.02 5.00
C THR A 124 -9.55 -11.50 5.63
N LYS A 125 -10.50 -10.59 5.88
CA LYS A 125 -11.79 -10.89 6.53
C LYS A 125 -12.97 -10.82 5.59
N ILE A 126 -12.85 -10.02 4.51
CA ILE A 126 -13.95 -9.74 3.58
C ILE A 126 -13.99 -10.77 2.46
N ASP A 127 -12.85 -11.11 1.90
CA ASP A 127 -12.71 -11.98 0.73
C ASP A 127 -11.78 -13.18 1.01
N PRO A 128 -12.01 -14.00 2.05
CA PRO A 128 -11.21 -15.18 2.28
C PRO A 128 -11.69 -16.37 1.39
N PRO A 129 -10.77 -17.23 0.91
CA PRO A 129 -9.34 -17.01 0.90
C PRO A 129 -8.94 -16.00 -0.17
N PHE A 130 -8.17 -14.99 0.20
CA PHE A 130 -7.63 -14.07 -0.80
C PHE A 130 -6.45 -14.71 -1.53
N THR A 131 -6.32 -14.41 -2.81
CA THR A 131 -5.20 -14.83 -3.64
C THR A 131 -4.48 -13.60 -4.21
N CYS A 132 -3.22 -13.79 -4.58
CA CYS A 132 -2.42 -12.69 -5.12
C CYS A 132 -3.06 -12.07 -6.37
N GLU A 133 -3.72 -12.91 -7.20
CA GLU A 133 -4.36 -12.52 -8.45
C GLU A 133 -5.60 -11.65 -8.27
N GLN A 134 -6.17 -11.59 -7.07
CA GLN A 134 -7.29 -10.69 -6.77
C GLN A 134 -6.89 -9.22 -6.89
N CYS A 135 -5.63 -8.90 -6.63
CA CYS A 135 -5.11 -7.54 -6.65
C CYS A 135 -4.02 -7.32 -7.71
N HIS A 136 -3.22 -8.34 -7.99
CA HIS A 136 -2.04 -8.26 -8.85
C HIS A 136 -2.23 -9.11 -10.11
N ALA A 137 -2.05 -8.51 -11.31
CA ALA A 137 -2.16 -9.25 -12.57
C ALA A 137 -1.00 -10.24 -12.77
N GLU A 138 0.17 -9.92 -12.24
CA GLU A 138 1.38 -10.72 -12.40
C GLU A 138 2.02 -11.06 -11.04
N PRO A 139 1.37 -11.91 -10.22
CA PRO A 139 1.83 -12.20 -8.87
C PRO A 139 3.22 -12.84 -8.82
N ALA A 140 3.63 -13.56 -9.86
CA ALA A 140 4.96 -14.16 -9.94
C ALA A 140 6.10 -13.11 -9.89
N LYS A 141 5.84 -11.89 -10.36
CA LYS A 141 6.81 -10.78 -10.28
C LYS A 141 6.98 -10.18 -8.89
N LEU A 142 6.10 -10.55 -7.96
CA LEU A 142 6.13 -10.08 -6.57
C LEU A 142 6.95 -10.98 -5.65
N LEU A 143 7.34 -12.16 -6.14
CA LEU A 143 8.14 -13.09 -5.35
C LEU A 143 9.46 -12.43 -4.92
N PRO A 144 9.77 -12.41 -3.61
CA PRO A 144 11.06 -11.95 -3.15
C PRO A 144 12.21 -12.72 -3.82
N ALA A 145 13.34 -12.05 -4.04
CA ALA A 145 14.52 -12.66 -4.65
C ALA A 145 15.04 -13.91 -3.90
N THR A 146 14.63 -14.06 -2.64
CA THR A 146 14.92 -15.24 -1.81
C THR A 146 14.12 -16.48 -2.22
N HIS A 147 12.96 -16.33 -2.87
CA HIS A 147 12.08 -17.44 -3.27
C HIS A 147 12.57 -18.11 -4.56
N THR A 148 13.78 -18.63 -4.51
CA THR A 148 14.40 -19.38 -5.61
C THR A 148 14.23 -20.88 -5.38
N PRO A 149 14.35 -21.74 -6.43
CA PRO A 149 14.37 -23.18 -6.24
C PRO A 149 15.38 -23.59 -5.15
N GLY A 150 14.96 -24.48 -4.26
CA GLY A 150 15.78 -24.91 -3.11
C GLY A 150 15.81 -23.90 -1.95
N TYR A 151 14.92 -22.89 -1.90
CA TYR A 151 14.82 -21.96 -0.78
C TYR A 151 14.61 -22.70 0.56
N ILE A 152 13.75 -23.71 0.57
CA ILE A 152 13.44 -24.52 1.75
C ILE A 152 14.71 -25.14 2.32
N ASP A 153 15.57 -25.69 1.47
CA ASP A 153 16.82 -26.32 1.93
C ASP A 153 17.86 -25.32 2.42
N ARG A 154 17.82 -24.10 1.89
CA ARG A 154 18.81 -23.06 2.17
C ARG A 154 18.43 -22.15 3.32
N HIS A 155 17.14 -21.85 3.53
CA HIS A 155 16.72 -20.91 4.56
C HIS A 155 17.08 -21.39 5.97
N ASN A 156 17.13 -22.69 6.20
CA ASN A 156 17.56 -23.26 7.47
C ASN A 156 19.01 -22.88 7.85
N ARG A 157 19.87 -22.63 6.84
CA ARG A 157 21.26 -22.18 7.06
C ARG A 157 21.34 -20.70 7.46
N PHE A 158 20.28 -19.93 7.27
CA PHE A 158 20.18 -18.50 7.53
C PHE A 158 19.12 -18.16 8.57
N LYS A 159 18.65 -19.14 9.34
CA LYS A 159 17.56 -18.99 10.32
C LYS A 159 17.75 -17.80 11.26
N ASP A 160 18.98 -17.51 11.65
CA ASP A 160 19.31 -16.43 12.57
C ASP A 160 19.18 -15.02 11.92
N LYS A 161 18.97 -14.95 10.60
CA LYS A 161 18.84 -13.71 9.82
C LYS A 161 17.44 -13.52 9.23
N LEU A 162 16.52 -14.47 9.44
CA LEU A 162 15.18 -14.40 8.91
C LEU A 162 14.25 -13.76 9.95
N GLU A 163 13.85 -12.54 9.66
CA GLU A 163 12.78 -11.88 10.40
C GLU A 163 11.43 -12.43 9.91
N ARG A 164 10.86 -13.36 10.67
CA ARG A 164 9.57 -13.98 10.35
C ARG A 164 8.47 -12.95 10.06
N GLU A 165 8.52 -11.81 10.72
CA GLU A 165 7.55 -10.73 10.52
C GLU A 165 7.50 -10.24 9.07
N THR A 166 8.62 -10.25 8.34
CA THR A 166 8.66 -9.83 6.93
C THR A 166 7.92 -10.78 6.00
N CYS A 167 7.68 -12.02 6.43
CA CYS A 167 6.99 -13.03 5.65
C CYS A 167 5.48 -12.96 5.82
N THR A 168 5.00 -12.33 6.91
CA THR A 168 3.59 -12.37 7.31
C THR A 168 2.66 -11.70 6.32
N VAL A 169 3.12 -10.70 5.58
CA VAL A 169 2.30 -9.99 4.61
C VAL A 169 1.80 -10.89 3.48
N CYS A 170 2.57 -11.92 3.11
CA CYS A 170 2.19 -12.89 2.08
C CYS A 170 1.66 -14.20 2.68
N HIS A 171 2.25 -14.64 3.78
CA HIS A 171 1.97 -15.96 4.35
C HIS A 171 1.00 -15.93 5.55
N GLY A 172 0.62 -14.76 6.03
CA GLY A 172 -0.17 -14.62 7.25
C GLY A 172 0.67 -14.86 8.51
N ARG A 173 0.09 -14.62 9.70
CA ARG A 173 0.81 -14.77 10.98
C ARG A 173 1.00 -16.23 11.42
N ASP A 174 0.03 -17.05 11.08
CA ASP A 174 -0.05 -18.44 11.54
C ASP A 174 0.54 -19.43 10.53
N PHE A 175 1.26 -18.90 9.50
CA PHE A 175 1.87 -19.79 8.53
C PHE A 175 2.91 -20.70 9.21
N ARG A 176 2.86 -21.96 8.82
CA ARG A 176 3.82 -22.97 9.24
C ARG A 176 4.35 -23.68 8.01
N CYS A 177 5.64 -23.90 7.99
CA CYS A 177 6.24 -24.74 6.98
C CYS A 177 6.03 -26.20 7.40
N LEU A 178 5.06 -26.86 6.75
CA LEU A 178 4.73 -28.26 7.04
C LEU A 178 5.96 -29.15 6.90
N GLY A 179 6.25 -29.92 7.94
CA GLY A 179 7.34 -30.87 7.98
C GLY A 179 8.67 -30.38 8.56
N CYS A 180 8.79 -29.10 8.89
CA CYS A 180 10.02 -28.54 9.46
C CYS A 180 9.85 -27.87 10.83
N HIS A 181 8.63 -27.46 11.18
CA HIS A 181 8.32 -26.75 12.44
C HIS A 181 7.05 -27.27 13.08
#